data_5684cd7e4872477eb369b11f43cb6d6f
#
_entry.id   5684cd7e4872477eb369b11f43cb6d6f
#
_cell.length_a   1.000
_cell.length_b   1.000
_cell.length_c   1.000
_cell.angle_alpha   90.00
_cell.angle_beta   90.00
_cell.angle_gamma   90.00
#
_symmetry.space_group_name_H-M   'P 1'
#
loop_
_entity.id
_entity.type
_entity.pdbx_description
1 polymer ?
#
loop_
_entity_poly.entity_id
_entity_poly.type
_entity_poly.pdbx_seq_one_letter_code
_entity_poly.pdbx_strand_id
1 'polypeptide(L)'
;MAKYAVVVMPEHSEGNPGGQGRLLHALSAAQEFRGAGEEASMWFHGVGVTWLAAFNAQYDQFTRHYGSLFDSLRDNIGGACDFRSRTRFGAAEAAQQLGVPIVGGGRRHHTAAALTADGYQVLIF
;
A
#
# COMPACT_ATOMS: atom_id res chain seq x y z
N MET A 1 21.99 -2.45 -7.03
CA MET A 1 21.02 -2.42 -5.91
C MET A 1 19.70 -3.00 -6.38
N ALA A 2 19.14 -3.92 -5.62
CA ALA A 2 17.83 -4.47 -5.95
C ALA A 2 16.73 -3.43 -5.67
N LYS A 3 15.67 -3.51 -6.45
CA LYS A 3 14.52 -2.59 -6.39
C LYS A 3 13.29 -3.44 -6.11
N TYR A 4 12.71 -3.27 -4.93
CA TYR A 4 11.61 -4.11 -4.44
C TYR A 4 10.28 -3.34 -4.46
N ALA A 5 9.24 -4.01 -4.94
CA ALA A 5 7.87 -3.53 -4.82
C ALA A 5 7.11 -4.43 -3.82
N VAL A 6 6.69 -3.86 -2.72
CA VAL A 6 5.89 -4.52 -1.69
C VAL A 6 4.43 -4.23 -1.99
N VAL A 7 3.71 -5.23 -2.47
CA VAL A 7 2.32 -5.06 -2.94
C VAL A 7 1.36 -5.52 -1.85
N VAL A 8 0.44 -4.63 -1.47
CA VAL A 8 -0.58 -4.87 -0.46
C VAL A 8 -1.91 -5.18 -1.16
N MET A 9 -2.39 -6.40 -1.00
CA MET A 9 -3.63 -6.88 -1.63
C MET A 9 -4.82 -7.03 -0.68
N PRO A 10 -4.63 -7.38 0.63
CA PRO A 10 -5.78 -7.65 1.49
C PRO A 10 -6.59 -6.40 1.79
N GLU A 11 -7.90 -6.59 1.93
CA GLU A 11 -8.82 -5.52 2.29
C GLU A 11 -8.68 -5.17 3.77
N HIS A 12 -8.77 -3.88 4.08
CA HIS A 12 -8.98 -3.45 5.46
C HIS A 12 -10.36 -3.89 5.93
N SER A 13 -10.39 -4.63 7.02
CA SER A 13 -11.63 -5.06 7.66
C SER A 13 -11.36 -5.15 9.15
N GLU A 14 -12.13 -4.39 9.94
CA GLU A 14 -12.00 -4.43 11.38
C GLU A 14 -12.25 -5.85 11.89
N GLY A 15 -11.40 -6.32 12.81
CA GLY A 15 -11.51 -7.66 13.34
C GLY A 15 -11.04 -8.77 12.40
N ASN A 16 -10.36 -8.45 11.31
CA ASN A 16 -9.80 -9.44 10.39
C ASN A 16 -8.29 -9.63 10.65
N PRO A 17 -7.91 -10.58 11.52
CA PRO A 17 -6.49 -10.73 11.87
C PRO A 17 -5.63 -11.16 10.69
N GLY A 18 -6.17 -11.90 9.72
CA GLY A 18 -5.42 -12.32 8.54
C GLY A 18 -5.00 -11.14 7.67
N GLY A 19 -5.94 -10.23 7.39
CA GLY A 19 -5.66 -9.02 6.63
C GLY A 19 -4.74 -8.07 7.37
N GLN A 20 -4.94 -7.89 8.66
CA GLN A 20 -4.09 -7.07 9.51
C GLN A 20 -2.66 -7.61 9.56
N GLY A 21 -2.50 -8.93 9.70
CA GLY A 21 -1.19 -9.55 9.72
C GLY A 21 -0.43 -9.38 8.43
N ARG A 22 -1.10 -9.53 7.29
CA ARG A 22 -0.48 -9.35 5.98
C ARG A 22 -0.03 -7.90 5.77
N LEU A 23 -0.87 -6.94 6.14
CA LEU A 23 -0.47 -5.54 6.05
C LEU A 23 0.74 -5.26 6.94
N LEU A 24 0.73 -5.76 8.16
CA LEU A 24 1.84 -5.53 9.10
C LEU A 24 3.14 -6.14 8.55
N HIS A 25 3.08 -7.33 7.98
CA HIS A 25 4.25 -7.94 7.33
C HIS A 25 4.72 -7.12 6.13
N ALA A 26 3.80 -6.54 5.35
CA ALA A 26 4.17 -5.67 4.24
C ALA A 26 4.89 -4.41 4.73
N LEU A 27 4.37 -3.76 5.76
CA LEU A 27 5.02 -2.59 6.36
C LEU A 27 6.40 -2.95 6.91
N SER A 28 6.51 -4.07 7.60
CA SER A 28 7.77 -4.55 8.16
C SER A 28 8.80 -4.87 7.07
N ALA A 29 8.37 -5.53 5.99
CA ALA A 29 9.24 -5.84 4.87
C ALA A 29 9.80 -4.57 4.23
N ALA A 30 8.95 -3.57 3.98
CA ALA A 30 9.39 -2.29 3.42
C ALA A 30 10.41 -1.60 4.35
N GLN A 31 10.15 -1.61 5.64
CA GLN A 31 11.06 -1.03 6.63
C GLN A 31 12.40 -1.74 6.66
N GLU A 32 12.39 -3.07 6.63
CA GLU A 32 13.61 -3.88 6.68
C GLU A 32 14.46 -3.72 5.42
N PHE A 33 13.84 -3.69 4.24
CA PHE A 33 14.57 -3.44 2.99
C PHE A 33 15.25 -2.08 3.02
N ARG A 34 14.56 -1.05 3.47
CA ARG A 34 15.13 0.28 3.58
C ARG A 34 16.29 0.31 4.58
N GLY A 35 16.13 -0.37 5.71
CA GLY A 35 17.17 -0.47 6.72
C GLY A 35 18.40 -1.21 6.23
N ALA A 36 18.26 -2.10 5.26
CA ALA A 36 19.35 -2.82 4.62
C ALA A 36 20.00 -2.02 3.46
N GLY A 37 19.53 -0.82 3.19
CA GLY A 37 20.07 0.01 2.11
C GLY A 37 19.50 -0.32 0.73
N GLU A 38 18.45 -1.15 0.66
CA GLU A 38 17.80 -1.49 -0.60
C GLU A 38 16.71 -0.47 -0.94
N GLU A 39 16.42 -0.31 -2.24
CA GLU A 39 15.29 0.47 -2.70
C GLU A 39 14.01 -0.35 -2.53
N ALA A 40 13.05 0.18 -1.81
CA ALA A 40 11.77 -0.47 -1.60
C ALA A 40 10.63 0.54 -1.61
N SER A 41 9.56 0.20 -2.31
CA SER A 41 8.34 1.00 -2.34
C SER A 41 7.13 0.11 -2.10
N MET A 42 6.06 0.72 -1.54
CA MET A 42 4.81 0.02 -1.29
C MET A 42 3.78 0.40 -2.36
N TRP A 43 2.96 -0.58 -2.73
CA TRP A 43 1.93 -0.41 -3.75
C TRP A 43 0.64 -1.04 -3.25
N PHE A 44 -0.44 -0.29 -3.34
CA PHE A 44 -1.76 -0.76 -2.90
C PHE A 44 -2.57 -1.17 -4.12
N HIS A 45 -2.76 -2.47 -4.29
CA HIS A 45 -3.48 -3.06 -5.41
C HIS A 45 -4.77 -3.72 -4.95
N GLY A 46 -5.71 -3.90 -5.87
CA GLY A 46 -6.96 -4.56 -5.57
C GLY A 46 -7.69 -3.86 -4.41
N VAL A 47 -8.27 -4.65 -3.53
CA VAL A 47 -8.96 -4.12 -2.34
C VAL A 47 -8.00 -3.63 -1.26
N GLY A 48 -6.69 -3.80 -1.46
CA GLY A 48 -5.68 -3.24 -0.56
C GLY A 48 -5.70 -1.72 -0.49
N VAL A 49 -6.27 -1.04 -1.49
CA VAL A 49 -6.44 0.42 -1.47
C VAL A 49 -7.28 0.90 -0.28
N THR A 50 -8.10 0.03 0.29
CA THR A 50 -8.94 0.37 1.45
C THR A 50 -8.13 0.75 2.68
N TRP A 51 -6.88 0.28 2.78
CA TRP A 51 -5.99 0.66 3.88
C TRP A 51 -5.64 2.13 3.89
N LEU A 52 -5.65 2.80 2.73
CA LEU A 52 -5.36 4.23 2.65
C LEU A 52 -6.42 5.04 3.39
N ALA A 53 -7.69 4.74 3.17
CA ALA A 53 -8.78 5.38 3.90
C ALA A 53 -8.72 5.07 5.39
N ALA A 54 -8.41 3.82 5.73
CA ALA A 54 -8.33 3.39 7.12
C ALA A 54 -7.23 4.12 7.89
N PHE A 55 -6.02 4.19 7.34
CA PHE A 55 -4.91 4.91 8.00
C PHE A 55 -5.11 6.41 7.99
N ASN A 56 -5.69 6.95 6.92
CA ASN A 56 -5.94 8.39 6.86
C ASN A 56 -6.91 8.84 7.95
N ALA A 57 -7.97 8.08 8.19
CA ALA A 57 -8.96 8.38 9.22
C ALA A 57 -8.58 7.87 10.60
N GLN A 58 -7.78 6.80 10.69
CA GLN A 58 -7.38 6.14 11.93
C GLN A 58 -8.59 5.77 12.81
N TYR A 59 -9.64 5.21 12.17
CA TYR A 59 -10.90 4.98 12.87
C TYR A 59 -10.97 3.69 13.68
N ASP A 60 -9.97 2.82 13.59
CA ASP A 60 -9.92 1.62 14.42
C ASP A 60 -8.64 1.55 15.25
N GLN A 61 -8.61 0.61 16.19
CA GLN A 61 -7.47 0.47 17.10
C GLN A 61 -6.20 0.09 16.36
N PHE A 62 -6.30 -0.76 15.34
CA PHE A 62 -5.16 -1.22 14.57
C PHE A 62 -4.49 -0.05 13.85
N THR A 63 -5.25 0.76 13.12
CA THR A 63 -4.68 1.89 12.37
C THR A 63 -4.15 3.00 13.29
N ARG A 64 -4.76 3.17 14.46
CA ARG A 64 -4.20 4.10 15.46
C ARG A 64 -2.89 3.59 16.02
N HIS A 65 -2.82 2.29 16.31
CA HIS A 65 -1.59 1.69 16.88
C HIS A 65 -0.43 1.70 15.89
N TYR A 66 -0.68 1.38 14.63
CA TYR A 66 0.36 1.29 13.60
C TYR A 66 0.47 2.53 12.71
N GLY A 67 -0.23 3.61 13.07
CA GLY A 67 -0.22 4.84 12.29
C GLY A 67 1.16 5.46 12.14
N SER A 68 1.96 5.44 13.20
CA SER A 68 3.33 5.98 13.14
C SER A 68 4.22 5.18 12.19
N LEU A 69 4.10 3.85 12.20
CA LEU A 69 4.85 3.01 11.27
C LEU A 69 4.44 3.29 9.82
N PHE A 70 3.13 3.35 9.56
CA PHE A 70 2.61 3.70 8.25
C PHE A 70 3.13 5.07 7.80
N ASP A 71 3.07 6.08 8.65
CA ASP A 71 3.53 7.43 8.32
C ASP A 71 5.02 7.47 8.01
N SER A 72 5.82 6.67 8.71
CA SER A 72 7.26 6.60 8.45
C SER A 72 7.60 6.04 7.07
N LEU A 73 6.67 5.28 6.46
CA LEU A 73 6.84 4.66 5.16
C LEU A 73 6.06 5.39 4.06
N ARG A 74 5.31 6.42 4.39
CA ARG A 74 4.39 7.08 3.46
C ARG A 74 5.08 7.63 2.22
N ASP A 75 6.27 8.20 2.36
CA ASP A 75 7.03 8.73 1.23
C ASP A 75 7.56 7.63 0.31
N ASN A 76 7.49 6.36 0.75
CA ASN A 76 7.91 5.20 -0.02
C ASN A 76 6.72 4.46 -0.65
N ILE A 77 5.53 5.03 -0.58
CA ILE A 77 4.38 4.48 -1.29
C ILE A 77 4.48 4.93 -2.75
N GLY A 78 4.69 3.96 -3.65
CA GLY A 78 4.81 4.22 -5.07
C GLY A 78 3.47 4.56 -5.73
N GLY A 79 2.39 3.96 -5.26
CA GLY A 79 1.07 4.27 -5.78
C GLY A 79 -0.04 3.36 -5.32
N ALA A 80 -1.25 3.76 -5.68
CA ALA A 80 -2.49 3.02 -5.45
C ALA A 80 -3.20 2.79 -6.78
N CYS A 81 -3.78 1.60 -6.97
CA CYS A 81 -4.45 1.21 -8.21
C CYS A 81 -5.59 2.18 -8.55
N ASP A 82 -5.58 2.73 -9.76
CA ASP A 82 -6.58 3.71 -10.21
C ASP A 82 -7.99 3.14 -10.17
N PHE A 83 -8.22 1.99 -10.82
CA PHE A 83 -9.56 1.39 -10.86
C PHE A 83 -10.11 1.15 -9.46
N ARG A 84 -9.33 0.52 -8.59
CA ARG A 84 -9.78 0.20 -7.24
C ARG A 84 -9.93 1.42 -6.35
N SER A 85 -9.05 2.40 -6.49
CA SER A 85 -9.17 3.64 -5.71
C SER A 85 -10.47 4.38 -6.04
N ARG A 86 -10.90 4.34 -7.30
CA ARG A 86 -12.14 5.01 -7.73
C ARG A 86 -13.40 4.22 -7.38
N THR A 87 -13.29 2.90 -7.21
CA THR A 87 -14.45 2.04 -6.93
C THR A 87 -14.62 1.70 -5.46
N ARG A 88 -13.68 2.10 -4.59
CA ARG A 88 -13.76 1.89 -3.14
C ARG A 88 -13.98 3.21 -2.43
N PHE A 89 -15.00 3.25 -1.58
CA PHE A 89 -15.40 4.47 -0.88
C PHE A 89 -14.24 5.07 -0.10
N GLY A 90 -13.97 6.34 -0.38
CA GLY A 90 -12.95 7.11 0.33
C GLY A 90 -11.50 6.81 -0.05
N ALA A 91 -11.23 5.80 -0.88
CA ALA A 91 -9.84 5.41 -1.17
C ALA A 91 -9.11 6.45 -2.02
N ALA A 92 -9.75 6.97 -3.06
CA ALA A 92 -9.12 7.99 -3.93
C ALA A 92 -8.87 9.29 -3.17
N GLU A 93 -9.83 9.73 -2.37
CA GLU A 93 -9.69 10.93 -1.54
C GLU A 93 -8.59 10.76 -0.50
N ALA A 94 -8.52 9.59 0.13
CA ALA A 94 -7.46 9.29 1.10
C ALA A 94 -6.09 9.29 0.45
N ALA A 95 -5.95 8.69 -0.73
CA ALA A 95 -4.69 8.71 -1.48
C ALA A 95 -4.26 10.15 -1.75
N GLN A 96 -5.18 10.99 -2.20
CA GLN A 96 -4.88 12.39 -2.46
C GLN A 96 -4.43 13.12 -1.19
N GLN A 97 -5.13 12.94 -0.08
CA GLN A 97 -4.79 13.57 1.20
C GLN A 97 -3.45 13.10 1.76
N LEU A 98 -3.13 11.82 1.53
CA LEU A 98 -1.85 11.24 1.96
C LEU A 98 -0.70 11.54 1.01
N GLY A 99 -0.97 12.12 -0.15
CA GLY A 99 0.05 12.36 -1.17
C GLY A 99 0.47 11.10 -1.93
N VAL A 100 -0.39 10.08 -1.97
CA VAL A 100 -0.12 8.81 -2.66
C VAL A 100 -0.54 8.92 -4.12
N PRO A 101 0.36 8.65 -5.09
CA PRO A 101 -0.02 8.69 -6.50
C PRO A 101 -1.06 7.63 -6.85
N ILE A 102 -1.97 7.99 -7.75
CA ILE A 102 -2.91 7.03 -8.35
C ILE A 102 -2.26 6.54 -9.64
N VAL A 103 -2.12 5.22 -9.78
CA VAL A 103 -1.39 4.60 -10.89
C VAL A 103 -2.25 3.63 -11.68
N GLY A 104 -1.90 3.39 -12.94
CA GLY A 104 -2.65 2.57 -13.88
C GLY A 104 -3.38 3.37 -14.93
N GLY A 105 -3.81 4.59 -14.61
CA GLY A 105 -4.42 5.56 -15.52
C GLY A 105 -5.70 5.09 -16.20
N GLY A 106 -6.64 6.02 -16.47
CA GLY A 106 -7.82 5.73 -17.28
C GLY A 106 -8.72 4.63 -16.74
N ARG A 107 -8.84 4.49 -15.43
CA ARG A 107 -9.64 3.45 -14.75
C ARG A 107 -9.12 2.03 -15.00
N ARG A 108 -7.84 1.88 -15.24
CA ARG A 108 -7.21 0.59 -15.39
C ARG A 108 -6.64 0.10 -14.07
N HIS A 109 -6.50 -1.22 -13.94
CA HIS A 109 -5.75 -1.80 -12.84
C HIS A 109 -4.27 -1.56 -13.05
N HIS A 110 -3.57 -1.19 -11.98
CA HIS A 110 -2.13 -1.32 -11.93
C HIS A 110 -1.79 -2.75 -11.52
N THR A 111 -0.78 -3.36 -12.13
CA THR A 111 -0.54 -4.80 -12.00
C THR A 111 0.89 -5.11 -11.60
N ALA A 112 1.09 -6.32 -11.08
CA ALA A 112 2.42 -6.84 -10.82
C ALA A 112 3.27 -6.88 -12.10
N ALA A 113 2.66 -7.17 -13.26
CA ALA A 113 3.36 -7.18 -14.53
C ALA A 113 3.92 -5.78 -14.88
N ALA A 114 3.17 -4.72 -14.61
CA ALA A 114 3.65 -3.36 -14.81
C ALA A 114 4.87 -3.07 -13.92
N LEU A 115 4.83 -3.50 -12.67
CA LEU A 115 5.96 -3.32 -11.75
C LEU A 115 7.18 -4.11 -12.22
N THR A 116 7.00 -5.35 -12.65
CA THR A 116 8.10 -6.17 -13.18
C THR A 116 8.71 -5.53 -14.42
N ALA A 117 7.88 -4.97 -15.31
CA ALA A 117 8.37 -4.27 -16.49
C ALA A 117 9.22 -3.06 -16.13
N ASP A 118 8.92 -2.41 -15.00
CA ASP A 118 9.68 -1.27 -14.49
C ASP A 118 10.93 -1.68 -13.68
N GLY A 119 11.24 -2.97 -13.63
CA GLY A 119 12.46 -3.46 -13.01
C GLY A 119 12.33 -3.83 -11.53
N TYR A 120 11.12 -3.86 -11.00
CA TYR A 120 10.92 -4.25 -9.60
C TYR A 120 10.94 -5.76 -9.43
N GLN A 121 11.51 -6.20 -8.31
CA GLN A 121 11.21 -7.52 -7.76
C GLN A 121 9.94 -7.38 -6.92
N VAL A 122 8.91 -8.16 -7.25
CA VAL A 122 7.56 -7.98 -6.70
C VAL A 122 7.30 -8.99 -5.60
N LEU A 123 6.93 -8.49 -4.42
CA LEU A 123 6.52 -9.28 -3.27
C LEU A 123 5.07 -8.93 -2.95
N ILE A 124 4.18 -9.92 -3.01
CA ILE A 124 2.74 -9.73 -2.80
C ILE A 124 2.35 -10.27 -1.43
N PHE A 125 1.71 -9.43 -0.65
CA PHE A 125 1.21 -9.74 0.69
C PHE A 125 -0.30 -9.79 0.74
#